data_dc194b12627b19b37062e5dc31ae9d4e
#
_entry.id   dc194b12627b19b37062e5dc31ae9d4e
#
_cell.length_a   1.000
_cell.length_b   1.000
_cell.length_c   1.000
_cell.angle_alpha   90.00
_cell.angle_beta   90.00
_cell.angle_gamma   90.00
#
_symmetry.space_group_name_H-M   'P 1'
#
loop_
_entity.id
_entity.type
_entity.pdbx_description
1 polymer ?
#
loop_
_entity_poly.entity_id
_entity_poly.type
_entity_poly.pdbx_seq_one_letter_code
_entity_poly.pdbx_strand_id
1 'polypeptide(L)'
;MSEPVLPEWAEVGEKRRAHIARVTALLDRWAVELQLGADEAQAWHDAGRWHDALRDASAESLRALADDAERPVETLHGPAAAVRLAREGESRGDVLDAIRWHTVGYAGWSRVGRALYMADFLEPGRQFARADRAFLADHLVHDFDGVFRQVVRMRIEWTVREGKALFPETVALWNHVR
;
A
#
# COMPACT_ATOMS: atom_id res chain seq x y z
N MET A 1 14.29 -12.30 10.14
CA MET A 1 12.86 -11.93 10.18
C MET A 1 12.09 -13.02 9.45
N SER A 2 11.04 -13.57 10.05
CA SER A 2 10.18 -14.59 9.41
C SER A 2 9.39 -13.92 8.27
N GLU A 3 9.15 -14.67 7.18
CA GLU A 3 8.23 -14.19 6.14
C GLU A 3 6.84 -13.96 6.72
N PRO A 4 6.15 -12.87 6.31
CA PRO A 4 4.79 -12.62 6.78
C PRO A 4 3.85 -13.75 6.31
N VAL A 5 3.03 -14.25 7.23
CA VAL A 5 2.04 -15.26 6.91
C VAL A 5 0.93 -14.64 6.07
N LEU A 6 0.82 -15.09 4.82
CA LEU A 6 -0.24 -14.67 3.90
C LEU A 6 -1.52 -15.47 4.16
N PRO A 7 -2.71 -14.92 3.84
CA PRO A 7 -3.95 -15.67 3.89
C PRO A 7 -3.92 -16.85 2.88
N GLU A 8 -4.65 -17.93 3.18
CA GLU A 8 -4.68 -19.13 2.33
C GLU A 8 -5.15 -18.84 0.89
N TRP A 9 -5.99 -17.83 0.73
CA TRP A 9 -6.50 -17.39 -0.58
C TRP A 9 -5.56 -16.46 -1.33
N ALA A 10 -4.34 -16.19 -0.86
CA ALA A 10 -3.42 -15.30 -1.55
C ALA A 10 -2.95 -15.88 -2.87
N GLU A 11 -3.10 -15.13 -3.95
CA GLU A 11 -2.64 -15.47 -5.28
C GLU A 11 -1.45 -14.59 -5.66
N VAL A 12 -0.25 -15.05 -5.27
CA VAL A 12 1.00 -14.30 -5.46
C VAL A 12 2.18 -15.23 -5.75
N GLY A 13 2.96 -14.89 -6.77
CA GLY A 13 4.21 -15.56 -7.07
C GLY A 13 5.35 -15.14 -6.13
N GLU A 14 6.50 -15.81 -6.26
CA GLU A 14 7.67 -15.62 -5.40
C GLU A 14 8.16 -14.16 -5.36
N LYS A 15 8.27 -13.51 -6.51
CA LYS A 15 8.66 -12.10 -6.61
C LYS A 15 7.75 -11.18 -5.80
N ARG A 16 6.42 -11.46 -5.84
CA ARG A 16 5.42 -10.67 -5.12
C ARG A 16 5.48 -10.96 -3.62
N ARG A 17 5.67 -12.21 -3.22
CA ARG A 17 5.89 -12.57 -1.81
C ARG A 17 7.08 -11.82 -1.22
N ALA A 18 8.21 -11.79 -1.93
CA ALA A 18 9.39 -11.05 -1.51
C ALA A 18 9.13 -9.53 -1.41
N HIS A 19 8.32 -8.96 -2.31
CA HIS A 19 7.90 -7.55 -2.23
C HIS A 19 7.06 -7.31 -0.96
N ILE A 20 6.01 -8.12 -0.74
CA ILE A 20 5.15 -8.03 0.44
C ILE A 20 5.99 -8.12 1.74
N ALA A 21 6.94 -9.05 1.78
CA ALA A 21 7.82 -9.20 2.94
C ALA A 21 8.65 -7.93 3.21
N ARG A 22 9.18 -7.28 2.16
CA ARG A 22 9.95 -6.04 2.33
C ARG A 22 9.07 -4.85 2.74
N VAL A 23 7.86 -4.74 2.18
CA VAL A 23 6.88 -3.71 2.59
C VAL A 23 6.51 -3.88 4.06
N THR A 24 6.15 -5.10 4.47
CA THR A 24 5.79 -5.41 5.86
C THR A 24 6.96 -5.11 6.81
N ALA A 25 8.18 -5.56 6.46
CA ALA A 25 9.36 -5.31 7.27
C ALA A 25 9.68 -3.81 7.42
N LEU A 26 9.41 -3.00 6.39
CA LEU A 26 9.59 -1.56 6.46
C LEU A 26 8.57 -0.89 7.39
N LEU A 27 7.31 -1.33 7.33
CA LEU A 27 6.24 -0.88 8.22
C LEU A 27 6.54 -1.27 9.68
N ASP A 28 6.98 -2.50 9.92
CA ASP A 28 7.36 -2.97 11.26
C ASP A 28 8.54 -2.16 11.84
N ARG A 29 9.55 -1.87 11.01
CA ARG A 29 10.67 -1.01 11.40
C ARG A 29 10.17 0.36 11.84
N TRP A 30 9.37 1.03 11.02
CA TRP A 30 8.82 2.34 11.35
C TRP A 30 7.91 2.32 12.57
N ALA A 31 7.12 1.25 12.77
CA ALA A 31 6.29 1.11 13.95
C ALA A 31 7.12 1.09 15.25
N VAL A 32 8.26 0.39 15.23
CA VAL A 32 9.21 0.37 16.36
C VAL A 32 9.87 1.73 16.56
N GLU A 33 10.41 2.33 15.50
CA GLU A 33 11.12 3.62 15.56
C GLU A 33 10.20 4.77 16.00
N LEU A 34 8.91 4.74 15.60
CA LEU A 34 7.89 5.70 16.02
C LEU A 34 7.24 5.37 17.37
N GLN A 35 7.63 4.24 17.99
CA GLN A 35 7.09 3.77 19.27
C GLN A 35 5.56 3.65 19.27
N LEU A 36 4.98 3.09 18.18
CA LEU A 36 3.54 2.93 18.05
C LEU A 36 2.98 2.00 19.12
N GLY A 37 1.74 2.24 19.55
CA GLY A 37 1.01 1.30 20.39
C GLY A 37 0.76 -0.04 19.66
N ALA A 38 0.56 -1.11 20.44
CA ALA A 38 0.44 -2.46 19.90
C ALA A 38 -0.63 -2.61 18.81
N ASP A 39 -1.79 -1.99 19.00
CA ASP A 39 -2.91 -2.08 18.04
C ASP A 39 -2.57 -1.36 16.71
N GLU A 40 -1.94 -0.18 16.78
CA GLU A 40 -1.52 0.55 15.58
C GLU A 40 -0.38 -0.17 14.87
N ALA A 41 0.61 -0.69 15.60
CA ALA A 41 1.70 -1.48 15.02
C ALA A 41 1.15 -2.74 14.32
N GLN A 42 0.18 -3.43 14.92
CA GLN A 42 -0.47 -4.58 14.31
C GLN A 42 -1.27 -4.19 13.06
N ALA A 43 -1.95 -3.03 13.06
CA ALA A 43 -2.65 -2.52 11.89
C ALA A 43 -1.69 -2.25 10.71
N TRP A 44 -0.52 -1.70 10.99
CA TRP A 44 0.51 -1.46 9.96
C TRP A 44 1.07 -2.78 9.41
N HIS A 45 1.38 -3.73 10.29
CA HIS A 45 1.84 -5.08 9.91
C HIS A 45 0.82 -5.76 8.99
N ASP A 46 -0.45 -5.77 9.40
CA ASP A 46 -1.54 -6.43 8.67
C ASP A 46 -1.80 -5.75 7.31
N ALA A 47 -1.80 -4.42 7.25
CA ALA A 47 -1.90 -3.70 5.99
C ALA A 47 -0.75 -4.07 5.03
N GLY A 48 0.47 -4.17 5.56
CA GLY A 48 1.65 -4.58 4.78
C GLY A 48 1.52 -5.97 4.17
N ARG A 49 1.16 -6.98 4.98
CA ARG A 49 1.10 -8.36 4.52
C ARG A 49 -0.10 -8.68 3.61
N TRP A 50 -1.12 -7.84 3.61
CA TRP A 50 -2.35 -8.12 2.86
C TRP A 50 -2.55 -7.27 1.59
N HIS A 51 -1.88 -6.11 1.46
CA HIS A 51 -2.18 -5.14 0.39
C HIS A 51 -2.15 -5.74 -1.02
N ASP A 52 -1.21 -6.63 -1.28
CA ASP A 52 -0.96 -7.25 -2.57
C ASP A 52 -1.34 -8.75 -2.62
N ALA A 53 -2.12 -9.25 -1.63
CA ALA A 53 -2.45 -10.68 -1.52
C ALA A 53 -3.15 -11.26 -2.78
N LEU A 54 -3.82 -10.44 -3.58
CA LEU A 54 -4.46 -10.82 -4.85
C LEU A 54 -3.78 -10.19 -6.08
N ARG A 55 -2.51 -9.78 -5.96
CA ARG A 55 -1.85 -9.01 -7.04
C ARG A 55 -1.69 -9.79 -8.34
N ASP A 56 -1.55 -11.09 -8.25
CA ASP A 56 -1.33 -11.97 -9.40
C ASP A 56 -2.60 -12.79 -9.75
N ALA A 57 -3.75 -12.48 -9.11
CA ALA A 57 -5.03 -13.12 -9.39
C ALA A 57 -5.55 -12.76 -10.79
N SER A 58 -6.36 -13.64 -11.36
CA SER A 58 -6.95 -13.44 -12.69
C SER A 58 -7.90 -12.24 -12.74
N ALA A 59 -8.02 -11.60 -13.91
CA ALA A 59 -8.97 -10.50 -14.11
C ALA A 59 -10.41 -10.90 -13.77
N GLU A 60 -10.79 -12.14 -14.06
CA GLU A 60 -12.11 -12.70 -13.75
C GLU A 60 -12.31 -12.76 -12.22
N SER A 61 -11.36 -13.35 -11.49
CA SER A 61 -11.41 -13.43 -10.03
C SER A 61 -11.47 -12.05 -9.37
N LEU A 62 -10.66 -11.10 -9.85
CA LEU A 62 -10.66 -9.74 -9.34
C LEU A 62 -11.99 -9.02 -9.56
N ARG A 63 -12.59 -9.14 -10.75
CA ARG A 63 -13.89 -8.53 -11.05
C ARG A 63 -15.04 -9.17 -10.25
N ALA A 64 -14.96 -10.48 -9.97
CA ALA A 64 -15.96 -11.16 -9.16
C ALA A 64 -15.92 -10.77 -7.67
N LEU A 65 -14.77 -10.29 -7.18
CA LEU A 65 -14.58 -9.91 -5.80
C LEU A 65 -14.73 -8.42 -5.53
N ALA A 66 -14.23 -7.57 -6.46
CA ALA A 66 -14.20 -6.13 -6.26
C ALA A 66 -15.59 -5.49 -6.27
N ASP A 67 -15.80 -4.48 -5.43
CA ASP A 67 -17.07 -3.73 -5.35
C ASP A 67 -17.35 -2.91 -6.61
N ASP A 68 -16.29 -2.49 -7.32
CA ASP A 68 -16.35 -1.68 -8.54
C ASP A 68 -15.59 -2.42 -9.66
N ALA A 69 -16.27 -3.40 -10.26
CA ALA A 69 -15.68 -4.28 -11.26
C ALA A 69 -15.34 -3.58 -12.59
N GLU A 70 -15.87 -2.38 -12.83
CA GLU A 70 -15.62 -1.60 -14.06
C GLU A 70 -14.28 -0.86 -14.05
N ARG A 71 -13.61 -0.79 -12.92
CA ARG A 71 -12.27 -0.17 -12.82
C ARG A 71 -11.24 -0.93 -13.66
N PRO A 72 -10.14 -0.27 -14.08
CA PRO A 72 -9.02 -0.94 -14.74
C PRO A 72 -8.48 -2.10 -13.89
N VAL A 73 -8.25 -3.25 -14.52
CA VAL A 73 -7.88 -4.51 -13.84
C VAL A 73 -6.66 -4.34 -12.93
N GLU A 74 -5.68 -3.55 -13.35
CA GLU A 74 -4.47 -3.25 -12.57
C GLU A 74 -4.72 -2.56 -11.22
N THR A 75 -5.92 -2.01 -11.02
CA THR A 75 -6.33 -1.34 -9.77
C THR A 75 -7.24 -2.18 -8.89
N LEU A 76 -7.67 -3.36 -9.34
CA LEU A 76 -8.70 -4.16 -8.67
C LEU A 76 -8.19 -5.04 -7.53
N HIS A 77 -6.91 -5.38 -7.48
CA HIS A 77 -6.38 -6.31 -6.46
C HIS A 77 -6.54 -5.77 -5.03
N GLY A 78 -6.36 -4.47 -4.80
CA GLY A 78 -6.58 -3.83 -3.51
C GLY A 78 -8.05 -3.88 -3.08
N PRO A 79 -9.00 -3.37 -3.89
CA PRO A 79 -10.44 -3.50 -3.61
C PRO A 79 -10.89 -4.95 -3.38
N ALA A 80 -10.46 -5.89 -4.22
CA ALA A 80 -10.79 -7.31 -4.09
C ALA A 80 -10.27 -7.91 -2.77
N ALA A 81 -9.02 -7.61 -2.41
CA ALA A 81 -8.44 -8.07 -1.14
C ALA A 81 -9.19 -7.47 0.07
N ALA A 82 -9.52 -6.19 0.04
CA ALA A 82 -10.28 -5.54 1.11
C ALA A 82 -11.67 -6.17 1.30
N VAL A 83 -12.40 -6.44 0.20
CA VAL A 83 -13.70 -7.14 0.27
C VAL A 83 -13.54 -8.55 0.84
N ARG A 84 -12.51 -9.29 0.41
CA ARG A 84 -12.26 -10.65 0.92
C ARG A 84 -11.97 -10.65 2.41
N LEU A 85 -11.09 -9.77 2.87
CA LEU A 85 -10.76 -9.60 4.30
C LEU A 85 -11.99 -9.26 5.14
N ALA A 86 -12.81 -8.31 4.68
CA ALA A 86 -14.04 -7.93 5.37
C ALA A 86 -15.02 -9.11 5.50
N ARG A 87 -15.15 -9.95 4.47
CA ARG A 87 -15.96 -11.19 4.52
C ARG A 87 -15.41 -12.23 5.50
N GLU A 88 -14.11 -12.20 5.77
CA GLU A 88 -13.45 -13.09 6.75
C GLU A 88 -13.41 -12.49 8.17
N GLY A 89 -14.03 -11.33 8.39
CA GLY A 89 -14.20 -10.75 9.71
C GLY A 89 -13.25 -9.60 10.04
N GLU A 90 -12.40 -9.14 9.09
CA GLU A 90 -11.64 -7.90 9.31
C GLU A 90 -12.60 -6.70 9.39
N SER A 91 -12.59 -6.00 10.50
CA SER A 91 -13.52 -4.90 10.79
C SER A 91 -12.84 -3.54 10.94
N ARG A 92 -11.49 -3.49 10.94
CA ARG A 92 -10.75 -2.23 11.01
C ARG A 92 -10.86 -1.48 9.69
N GLY A 93 -11.75 -0.50 9.63
CA GLY A 93 -12.04 0.28 8.42
C GLY A 93 -10.80 0.96 7.85
N ASP A 94 -9.91 1.45 8.70
CA ASP A 94 -8.67 2.11 8.31
C ASP A 94 -7.65 1.14 7.64
N VAL A 95 -7.57 -0.11 8.09
CA VAL A 95 -6.78 -1.17 7.45
C VAL A 95 -7.38 -1.55 6.09
N LEU A 96 -8.70 -1.72 6.03
CA LEU A 96 -9.40 -2.04 4.78
C LEU A 96 -9.25 -0.91 3.76
N ASP A 97 -9.35 0.35 4.16
CA ASP A 97 -9.15 1.51 3.29
C ASP A 97 -7.68 1.65 2.84
N ALA A 98 -6.73 1.33 3.72
CA ALA A 98 -5.32 1.28 3.35
C ALA A 98 -5.09 0.30 2.20
N ILE A 99 -5.60 -0.91 2.33
CA ILE A 99 -5.47 -1.98 1.32
C ILE A 99 -6.23 -1.63 0.04
N ARG A 100 -7.48 -1.19 0.16
CA ARG A 100 -8.36 -0.86 -0.97
C ARG A 100 -7.73 0.15 -1.92
N TRP A 101 -7.13 1.20 -1.37
CA TRP A 101 -6.71 2.37 -2.14
C TRP A 101 -5.20 2.47 -2.37
N HIS A 102 -4.38 1.53 -1.89
CA HIS A 102 -2.91 1.66 -1.93
C HIS A 102 -2.34 1.89 -3.34
N THR A 103 -3.02 1.43 -4.39
CA THR A 103 -2.57 1.60 -5.78
C THR A 103 -2.79 3.03 -6.29
N VAL A 104 -3.97 3.59 -6.04
CA VAL A 104 -4.39 4.87 -6.63
C VAL A 104 -4.27 6.05 -5.67
N GLY A 105 -4.24 5.80 -4.38
CA GLY A 105 -4.22 6.82 -3.35
C GLY A 105 -5.62 7.20 -2.85
N TYR A 106 -5.71 7.75 -1.64
CA TYR A 106 -6.97 8.16 -1.03
C TYR A 106 -6.77 9.34 -0.07
N ALA A 107 -7.48 10.44 -0.29
CA ALA A 107 -7.36 11.65 0.53
C ALA A 107 -7.86 11.48 1.98
N GLY A 108 -8.75 10.50 2.22
CA GLY A 108 -9.32 10.21 3.53
C GLY A 108 -8.52 9.24 4.41
N TRP A 109 -7.32 8.84 3.99
CA TRP A 109 -6.52 7.89 4.78
C TRP A 109 -6.18 8.39 6.18
N SER A 110 -6.30 7.48 7.13
CA SER A 110 -5.63 7.55 8.42
C SER A 110 -4.11 7.30 8.26
N ARG A 111 -3.39 7.26 9.36
CA ARG A 111 -1.94 7.07 9.37
C ARG A 111 -1.49 5.74 8.75
N VAL A 112 -2.26 4.65 8.95
CA VAL A 112 -1.92 3.33 8.38
C VAL A 112 -1.95 3.33 6.85
N GLY A 113 -2.94 3.98 6.22
CA GLY A 113 -3.02 4.05 4.75
C GLY A 113 -1.87 4.85 4.16
N ARG A 114 -1.52 5.98 4.77
CA ARG A 114 -0.36 6.80 4.37
C ARG A 114 0.95 6.03 4.52
N ALA A 115 1.12 5.30 5.63
CA ALA A 115 2.30 4.48 5.88
C ALA A 115 2.44 3.36 4.85
N LEU A 116 1.36 2.63 4.56
CA LEU A 116 1.36 1.57 3.54
C LEU A 116 1.71 2.14 2.15
N TYR A 117 1.12 3.26 1.76
CA TYR A 117 1.40 3.91 0.47
C TYR A 117 2.86 4.31 0.32
N MET A 118 3.47 4.80 1.40
CA MET A 118 4.90 5.10 1.43
C MET A 118 5.75 3.83 1.40
N ALA A 119 5.42 2.81 2.21
CA ALA A 119 6.19 1.58 2.30
C ALA A 119 6.21 0.81 0.97
N ASP A 120 5.06 0.71 0.28
CA ASP A 120 4.97 0.09 -1.05
C ASP A 120 5.88 0.79 -2.07
N PHE A 121 6.00 2.11 -2.01
CA PHE A 121 6.87 2.88 -2.89
C PHE A 121 8.34 2.84 -2.46
N LEU A 122 8.64 2.86 -1.16
CA LEU A 122 10.00 3.04 -0.62
C LEU A 122 10.73 1.72 -0.33
N GLU A 123 10.07 0.55 -0.38
CA GLU A 123 10.72 -0.72 -0.07
C GLU A 123 11.99 -0.94 -0.89
N PRO A 124 13.06 -1.54 -0.31
CA PRO A 124 14.41 -1.48 -0.87
C PRO A 124 14.63 -2.32 -2.15
N GLY A 125 13.69 -3.20 -2.51
CA GLY A 125 13.81 -4.07 -3.69
C GLY A 125 13.57 -3.38 -5.03
N ARG A 126 13.01 -2.17 -5.03
CA ARG A 126 12.78 -1.41 -6.27
C ARG A 126 14.07 -0.78 -6.80
N GLN A 127 14.28 -0.79 -8.13
CA GLN A 127 15.57 -0.44 -8.73
C GLN A 127 15.75 1.04 -9.09
N PHE A 128 14.66 1.83 -9.17
CA PHE A 128 14.73 3.25 -9.54
C PHE A 128 14.96 4.15 -8.31
N ALA A 129 15.64 5.29 -8.51
CA ALA A 129 15.87 6.33 -7.49
C ALA A 129 16.25 5.78 -6.10
N ARG A 130 17.16 4.80 -6.06
CA ARG A 130 17.46 3.99 -4.84
C ARG A 130 17.94 4.86 -3.69
N ALA A 131 18.82 5.83 -3.95
CA ALA A 131 19.37 6.70 -2.90
C ALA A 131 18.29 7.62 -2.31
N ASP A 132 17.48 8.25 -3.15
CA ASP A 132 16.41 9.16 -2.70
C ASP A 132 15.35 8.41 -1.91
N ARG A 133 14.99 7.19 -2.37
CA ARG A 133 14.01 6.36 -1.68
C ARG A 133 14.53 5.83 -0.34
N ALA A 134 15.80 5.42 -0.26
CA ALA A 134 16.42 5.02 0.99
C ALA A 134 16.45 6.20 1.98
N PHE A 135 16.86 7.39 1.51
CA PHE A 135 16.84 8.60 2.33
C PHE A 135 15.43 8.89 2.88
N LEU A 136 14.40 8.86 2.04
CA LEU A 136 13.01 9.10 2.46
C LEU A 136 12.54 8.03 3.45
N ALA A 137 12.88 6.76 3.23
CA ALA A 137 12.52 5.67 4.15
C ALA A 137 13.14 5.83 5.55
N ASP A 138 14.37 6.35 5.63
CA ASP A 138 15.05 6.61 6.89
C ASP A 138 14.60 7.94 7.53
N HIS A 139 14.18 8.90 6.71
CA HIS A 139 13.75 10.22 7.21
C HIS A 139 12.29 10.24 7.70
N LEU A 140 11.48 9.22 7.35
CA LEU A 140 10.04 9.17 7.66
C LEU A 140 9.75 9.38 9.16
N VAL A 141 10.55 8.81 10.04
CA VAL A 141 10.35 8.90 11.48
C VAL A 141 10.54 10.32 12.04
N HIS A 142 11.22 11.19 11.31
CA HIS A 142 11.47 12.59 11.66
C HIS A 142 10.47 13.55 11.04
N ASP A 143 9.92 13.21 9.85
CA ASP A 143 8.95 14.03 9.13
C ASP A 143 7.98 13.17 8.31
N PHE A 144 7.03 12.54 9.00
CA PHE A 144 6.04 11.65 8.40
C PHE A 144 5.22 12.33 7.29
N ASP A 145 4.73 13.53 7.55
CA ASP A 145 3.86 14.24 6.59
C ASP A 145 4.65 14.82 5.41
N GLY A 146 5.87 15.28 5.63
CA GLY A 146 6.75 15.75 4.56
C GLY A 146 7.17 14.62 3.62
N VAL A 147 7.55 13.46 4.18
CA VAL A 147 7.88 12.27 3.39
C VAL A 147 6.65 11.78 2.62
N PHE A 148 5.46 11.75 3.25
CA PHE A 148 4.24 11.38 2.56
C PHE A 148 3.96 12.28 1.36
N ARG A 149 4.03 13.59 1.53
CA ARG A 149 3.85 14.57 0.45
C ARG A 149 4.85 14.35 -0.69
N GLN A 150 6.12 14.12 -0.34
CA GLN A 150 7.17 13.85 -1.32
C GLN A 150 6.92 12.55 -2.10
N VAL A 151 6.49 11.47 -1.44
CA VAL A 151 6.15 10.21 -2.10
C VAL A 151 4.95 10.37 -3.05
N VAL A 152 3.89 11.06 -2.61
CA VAL A 152 2.74 11.37 -3.48
C VAL A 152 3.20 12.12 -4.73
N ARG A 153 4.03 13.16 -4.57
CA ARG A 153 4.59 13.92 -5.67
C ARG A 153 5.40 13.04 -6.63
N MET A 154 6.31 12.23 -6.13
CA MET A 154 7.16 11.35 -6.94
C MET A 154 6.34 10.33 -7.75
N ARG A 155 5.28 9.76 -7.15
CA ARG A 155 4.39 8.82 -7.85
C ARG A 155 3.62 9.50 -8.98
N ILE A 156 3.13 10.72 -8.76
CA ILE A 156 2.42 11.51 -9.79
C ILE A 156 3.39 11.88 -10.92
N GLU A 157 4.56 12.42 -10.59
CA GLU A 157 5.58 12.77 -11.58
C GLU A 157 5.96 11.57 -12.45
N TRP A 158 6.12 10.39 -11.83
CA TRP A 158 6.38 9.16 -12.57
C TRP A 158 5.19 8.79 -13.49
N THR A 159 3.96 8.82 -12.98
CA THR A 159 2.75 8.48 -13.75
C THR A 159 2.62 9.37 -14.99
N VAL A 160 2.81 10.69 -14.82
CA VAL A 160 2.75 11.65 -15.92
C VAL A 160 3.89 11.45 -16.92
N ARG A 161 5.10 11.18 -16.44
CA ARG A 161 6.27 10.91 -17.29
C ARG A 161 6.07 9.67 -18.17
N GLU A 162 5.43 8.63 -17.62
CA GLU A 162 5.09 7.40 -18.34
C GLU A 162 3.87 7.55 -19.27
N GLY A 163 3.29 8.75 -19.38
CA GLY A 163 2.11 9.01 -20.21
C GLY A 163 0.84 8.31 -19.73
N LYS A 164 0.78 7.92 -18.46
CA LYS A 164 -0.38 7.23 -17.86
C LYS A 164 -1.39 8.23 -17.32
N ALA A 165 -2.67 7.86 -17.37
CA ALA A 165 -3.74 8.68 -16.79
C ALA A 165 -3.64 8.72 -15.26
N LEU A 166 -3.94 9.86 -14.67
CA LEU A 166 -4.14 10.00 -13.23
C LEU A 166 -5.58 9.63 -12.88
N PHE A 167 -5.76 8.77 -11.89
CA PHE A 167 -7.08 8.44 -11.38
C PHE A 167 -7.65 9.60 -10.57
N PRO A 168 -9.00 9.76 -10.51
CA PRO A 168 -9.64 10.82 -9.72
C PRO A 168 -9.17 10.83 -8.26
N GLU A 169 -9.00 9.66 -7.65
CA GLU A 169 -8.51 9.50 -6.27
C GLU A 169 -7.08 10.04 -6.11
N THR A 170 -6.20 9.78 -7.09
CA THR A 170 -4.83 10.30 -7.09
C THR A 170 -4.81 11.82 -7.15
N VAL A 171 -5.69 12.42 -7.98
CA VAL A 171 -5.84 13.88 -8.09
C VAL A 171 -6.39 14.46 -6.79
N ALA A 172 -7.40 13.82 -6.18
CA ALA A 172 -7.96 14.23 -4.91
C ALA A 172 -6.90 14.19 -3.79
N LEU A 173 -6.12 13.10 -3.72
CA LEU A 173 -5.02 12.97 -2.77
C LEU A 173 -4.00 14.09 -2.93
N TRP A 174 -3.55 14.38 -4.17
CA TRP A 174 -2.62 15.48 -4.44
C TRP A 174 -3.16 16.82 -3.97
N ASN A 175 -4.41 17.14 -4.30
CA ASN A 175 -5.04 18.38 -3.89
C ASN A 175 -5.19 18.51 -2.37
N HIS A 176 -5.23 17.41 -1.65
CA HIS A 176 -5.30 17.37 -0.19
C HIS A 176 -3.95 17.61 0.48
N VAL A 177 -2.84 17.13 -0.12
CA VAL A 177 -1.50 17.13 0.53
C VAL A 177 -0.55 18.22 0.03
N ARG A 178 -0.84 18.89 -1.07
CA ARG A 178 -0.01 19.98 -1.67
C ARG A 178 0.14 21.20 -0.78
#